data_ef6bb024cc6c79c28cd1bad599664f07
#
_entry.id   ef6bb024cc6c79c28cd1bad599664f07
#
_cell.length_a   1.000
_cell.length_b   1.000
_cell.length_c   1.000
_cell.angle_alpha   90.00
_cell.angle_beta   90.00
_cell.angle_gamma   90.00
#
_symmetry.space_group_name_H-M   'P 1'
#
loop_
_entity.id
_entity.type
_entity.pdbx_description
1 polymer ?
#
loop_
_entity_poly.entity_id
_entity_poly.type
_entity_poly.pdbx_seq_one_letter_code
_entity_poly.pdbx_strand_id
1 'polypeptide(L)'
;MTQIPEFIVGIPTIILIMFSLGLCVGWLLRILVARFQMISYRTDAQQQLDQLRQQIAQLKQGQSVVVTASVVAHQLADIPDIDQSALPKLFAQNISTTQDLLRYCSESSAVIQLAKSIGVEDFAIQRWLSLADLMRVPGLNAEHALLLEATAIYSAVELAQQKPQRLAEKLARQNSSLNI
;
A
#
# COMPACT_ATOMS: atom_id res chain seq x y z
N MET A 1 7.38 -64.54 -70.46
CA MET A 1 7.59 -64.60 -69.03
C MET A 1 8.70 -63.62 -68.67
N THR A 2 8.35 -62.41 -68.33
CA THR A 2 9.30 -61.31 -67.97
C THR A 2 9.42 -61.28 -66.46
N GLN A 3 10.51 -61.77 -65.94
CA GLN A 3 10.85 -61.59 -64.53
C GLN A 3 11.16 -60.11 -64.26
N ILE A 4 10.36 -59.42 -63.50
CA ILE A 4 10.67 -58.12 -62.96
C ILE A 4 11.68 -58.32 -61.85
N PRO A 5 12.85 -57.72 -61.88
CA PRO A 5 13.86 -57.92 -60.86
C PRO A 5 13.35 -57.40 -59.49
N GLU A 6 13.42 -58.22 -58.47
CA GLU A 6 13.00 -57.90 -57.06
C GLU A 6 13.70 -56.66 -56.46
N PHE A 7 14.72 -56.18 -57.14
CA PHE A 7 15.51 -55.02 -56.71
C PHE A 7 14.74 -53.69 -56.81
N ILE A 8 13.72 -53.61 -57.66
CA ILE A 8 12.95 -52.36 -57.88
C ILE A 8 11.87 -52.15 -56.80
N VAL A 9 11.47 -53.21 -56.09
CA VAL A 9 10.41 -53.13 -55.05
C VAL A 9 10.96 -52.59 -53.70
N GLY A 10 12.27 -52.73 -53.43
CA GLY A 10 12.86 -52.33 -52.16
C GLY A 10 13.20 -50.81 -52.08
N ILE A 11 13.39 -50.12 -53.20
CA ILE A 11 13.78 -48.73 -53.18
C ILE A 11 12.66 -47.78 -52.65
N PRO A 12 11.39 -47.92 -53.07
CA PRO A 12 10.35 -47.04 -52.55
C PRO A 12 10.05 -47.26 -51.06
N THR A 13 10.23 -48.49 -50.53
CA THR A 13 10.04 -48.75 -49.11
C THR A 13 11.13 -48.16 -48.22
N ILE A 14 12.38 -48.13 -48.66
CA ILE A 14 13.49 -47.49 -47.97
C ILE A 14 13.32 -45.99 -47.94
N ILE A 15 12.89 -45.38 -49.05
CA ILE A 15 12.60 -43.95 -49.12
C ILE A 15 11.46 -43.56 -48.17
N LEU A 16 10.42 -44.38 -48.07
CA LEU A 16 9.26 -44.14 -47.20
C LEU A 16 9.66 -44.23 -45.70
N ILE A 17 10.55 -45.16 -45.35
CA ILE A 17 11.08 -45.32 -43.99
C ILE A 17 11.98 -44.13 -43.65
N MET A 18 12.85 -43.71 -44.55
CA MET A 18 13.71 -42.52 -44.29
C MET A 18 12.90 -41.23 -44.17
N PHE A 19 11.79 -41.09 -44.94
CA PHE A 19 10.92 -39.93 -44.82
C PHE A 19 10.13 -39.90 -43.54
N SER A 20 9.65 -41.08 -43.06
CA SER A 20 8.93 -41.20 -41.79
C SER A 20 9.87 -40.94 -40.60
N LEU A 21 11.11 -41.44 -40.64
CA LEU A 21 12.14 -41.17 -39.61
C LEU A 21 12.48 -39.68 -39.55
N GLY A 22 12.63 -39.01 -40.71
CA GLY A 22 12.88 -37.57 -40.78
C GLY A 22 11.77 -36.71 -40.16
N LEU A 23 10.50 -37.10 -40.43
CA LEU A 23 9.34 -36.45 -39.83
C LEU A 23 9.27 -36.64 -38.31
N CYS A 24 9.55 -37.87 -37.83
CA CYS A 24 9.57 -38.16 -36.39
C CYS A 24 10.68 -37.39 -35.65
N VAL A 25 11.88 -37.30 -36.20
CA VAL A 25 12.99 -36.54 -35.64
C VAL A 25 12.68 -35.04 -35.66
N GLY A 26 12.12 -34.51 -36.74
CA GLY A 26 11.68 -33.11 -36.85
C GLY A 26 10.60 -32.75 -35.84
N TRP A 27 9.65 -33.66 -35.62
CA TRP A 27 8.57 -33.46 -34.63
C TRP A 27 9.09 -33.53 -33.19
N LEU A 28 9.99 -34.46 -32.89
CA LEU A 28 10.69 -34.56 -31.60
C LEU A 28 11.52 -33.32 -31.28
N LEU A 29 12.31 -32.82 -32.28
CA LEU A 29 13.07 -31.59 -32.14
C LEU A 29 12.16 -30.40 -31.85
N ARG A 30 11.03 -30.30 -32.51
CA ARG A 30 10.07 -29.23 -32.33
C ARG A 30 9.45 -29.24 -30.92
N ILE A 31 9.15 -30.43 -30.38
CA ILE A 31 8.67 -30.58 -29.00
C ILE A 31 9.76 -30.23 -27.99
N LEU A 32 11.00 -30.60 -28.26
CA LEU A 32 12.16 -30.31 -27.40
C LEU A 32 12.42 -28.81 -27.34
N VAL A 33 12.40 -28.12 -28.47
CA VAL A 33 12.56 -26.66 -28.55
C VAL A 33 11.41 -25.95 -27.85
N ALA A 34 10.16 -26.40 -28.04
CA ALA A 34 9.00 -25.82 -27.37
C ALA A 34 9.07 -25.98 -25.85
N ARG A 35 9.53 -27.13 -25.36
CA ARG A 35 9.75 -27.37 -23.93
C ARG A 35 10.91 -26.55 -23.39
N PHE A 36 11.97 -26.36 -24.14
CA PHE A 36 13.11 -25.55 -23.74
C PHE A 36 12.75 -24.07 -23.65
N GLN A 37 11.94 -23.55 -24.57
CA GLN A 37 11.42 -22.20 -24.49
C GLN A 37 10.50 -21.97 -23.27
N MET A 38 9.66 -22.97 -22.92
CA MET A 38 8.81 -22.84 -21.74
C MET A 38 9.61 -22.82 -20.41
N ILE A 39 10.77 -23.44 -20.38
CA ILE A 39 11.65 -23.45 -19.18
C ILE A 39 12.35 -22.09 -19.04
N SER A 40 12.79 -21.48 -20.14
CA SER A 40 13.47 -20.18 -20.12
C SER A 40 12.55 -19.05 -19.65
N TYR A 41 11.28 -19.01 -20.07
CA TYR A 41 10.32 -18.01 -19.60
C TYR A 41 10.01 -18.11 -18.08
N ARG A 42 10.04 -19.32 -17.51
CA ARG A 42 9.88 -19.49 -16.06
C ARG A 42 11.10 -19.02 -15.27
N THR A 43 12.29 -19.23 -15.81
CA THR A 43 13.53 -18.79 -15.15
C THR A 43 13.66 -17.28 -15.17
N ASP A 44 13.29 -16.61 -16.27
CA ASP A 44 13.37 -15.16 -16.38
C ASP A 44 12.35 -14.46 -15.44
N ALA A 45 11.13 -14.99 -15.33
CA ALA A 45 10.13 -14.47 -14.41
C ALA A 45 10.54 -14.67 -12.93
N GLN A 46 11.16 -15.80 -12.60
CA GLN A 46 11.66 -16.05 -11.25
C GLN A 46 12.85 -15.17 -10.91
N GLN A 47 13.77 -14.95 -11.86
CA GLN A 47 14.90 -14.03 -11.67
C GLN A 47 14.44 -12.59 -11.43
N GLN A 48 13.42 -12.11 -12.17
CA GLN A 48 12.84 -10.79 -11.94
C GLN A 48 12.19 -10.67 -10.55
N LEU A 49 11.47 -11.72 -10.12
CA LEU A 49 10.89 -11.76 -8.78
C LEU A 49 11.97 -11.77 -7.68
N ASP A 50 13.05 -12.48 -7.87
CA ASP A 50 14.14 -12.53 -6.91
C ASP A 50 14.95 -11.24 -6.89
N GLN A 51 15.15 -10.58 -8.03
CA GLN A 51 15.72 -9.24 -8.11
C GLN A 51 14.84 -8.19 -7.39
N LEU A 52 13.54 -8.22 -7.60
CA LEU A 52 12.61 -7.34 -6.89
C LEU A 52 12.61 -7.63 -5.38
N ARG A 53 12.66 -8.90 -4.98
CA ARG A 53 12.79 -9.28 -3.56
C ARG A 53 14.11 -8.80 -2.95
N GLN A 54 15.21 -8.89 -3.69
CA GLN A 54 16.50 -8.35 -3.24
C GLN A 54 16.49 -6.84 -3.14
N GLN A 55 15.86 -6.12 -4.10
CA GLN A 55 15.70 -4.67 -4.01
C GLN A 55 14.84 -4.27 -2.81
N ILE A 56 13.74 -4.98 -2.57
CA ILE A 56 12.91 -4.76 -1.37
C ILE A 56 13.69 -5.08 -0.09
N ALA A 57 14.51 -6.13 -0.08
CA ALA A 57 15.34 -6.48 1.06
C ALA A 57 16.46 -5.44 1.30
N GLN A 58 17.06 -4.91 0.24
CA GLN A 58 18.04 -3.82 0.32
C GLN A 58 17.41 -2.51 0.77
N LEU A 59 16.22 -2.19 0.28
CA LEU A 59 15.43 -1.05 0.76
C LEU A 59 15.04 -1.23 2.23
N LYS A 60 14.72 -2.43 2.67
CA LYS A 60 14.46 -2.75 4.08
C LYS A 60 15.73 -2.74 4.94
N GLN A 61 16.89 -3.10 4.40
CA GLN A 61 18.16 -3.03 5.13
C GLN A 61 18.79 -1.62 5.11
N GLY A 62 18.58 -0.86 4.04
CA GLY A 62 18.94 0.56 3.99
C GLY A 62 17.96 1.42 4.78
N GLN A 63 16.76 0.95 4.96
CA GLN A 63 15.75 1.41 5.91
C GLN A 63 15.66 0.46 7.11
N SER A 64 16.74 0.17 7.78
CA SER A 64 16.73 0.15 9.23
C SER A 64 16.72 1.62 9.72
N VAL A 65 16.00 2.48 9.05
CA VAL A 65 15.20 3.48 9.74
C VAL A 65 14.42 2.64 10.73
N VAL A 66 14.89 2.63 11.96
CA VAL A 66 14.05 2.50 13.11
C VAL A 66 12.71 3.09 12.69
N VAL A 67 11.72 2.23 12.44
CA VAL A 67 10.34 2.61 12.60
C VAL A 67 10.16 2.61 14.13
N THR A 68 10.89 3.46 14.84
CA THR A 68 10.25 4.35 15.75
C THR A 68 9.19 4.95 14.85
N ALA A 69 7.95 4.51 15.01
CA ALA A 69 6.83 5.25 14.51
C ALA A 69 7.17 6.71 14.89
N SER A 70 7.75 7.45 13.96
CA SER A 70 7.91 8.86 14.12
C SER A 70 6.48 9.32 14.05
N VAL A 71 5.87 9.35 15.23
CA VAL A 71 4.59 10.00 15.43
C VAL A 71 4.82 11.37 14.82
N VAL A 72 4.21 11.60 13.67
CA VAL A 72 4.39 12.85 12.94
C VAL A 72 3.78 13.91 13.85
N ALA A 73 4.64 14.63 14.55
CA ALA A 73 4.19 15.70 15.43
C ALA A 73 3.94 16.92 14.55
N HIS A 74 2.68 17.17 14.27
CA HIS A 74 2.23 18.38 13.60
C HIS A 74 2.23 19.55 14.58
N GLN A 75 2.41 20.77 14.07
CA GLN A 75 2.23 21.98 14.88
C GLN A 75 0.76 22.09 15.27
N LEU A 76 0.47 22.68 16.43
CA LEU A 76 -0.92 22.92 16.83
C LEU A 76 -1.65 23.85 15.85
N ALA A 77 -0.94 24.78 15.22
CA ALA A 77 -1.48 25.66 14.20
C ALA A 77 -1.97 24.94 12.93
N ASP A 78 -1.55 23.69 12.72
CA ASP A 78 -1.99 22.86 11.59
C ASP A 78 -3.37 22.24 11.84
N ILE A 79 -3.85 22.23 13.10
CA ILE A 79 -5.18 21.71 13.43
C ILE A 79 -6.22 22.72 12.96
N PRO A 80 -7.17 22.33 12.10
CA PRO A 80 -8.27 23.18 11.70
C PRO A 80 -9.09 23.64 12.91
N ASP A 81 -9.61 24.86 12.82
CA ASP A 81 -10.49 25.48 13.84
C ASP A 81 -9.83 25.72 15.22
N ILE A 82 -8.52 25.59 15.36
CA ILE A 82 -7.85 26.13 16.53
C ILE A 82 -7.91 27.68 16.44
N ASP A 83 -8.55 28.28 17.45
CA ASP A 83 -8.56 29.70 17.58
C ASP A 83 -7.10 30.22 17.81
N GLN A 84 -6.69 31.17 16.98
CA GLN A 84 -5.37 31.78 17.09
C GLN A 84 -5.16 32.43 18.47
N SER A 85 -6.22 32.86 19.14
CA SER A 85 -6.15 33.40 20.50
C SER A 85 -5.88 32.31 21.56
N ALA A 86 -6.14 31.04 21.26
CA ALA A 86 -5.85 29.92 22.15
C ALA A 86 -4.38 29.47 22.06
N LEU A 87 -3.72 29.64 20.90
CA LEU A 87 -2.35 29.17 20.69
C LEU A 87 -1.34 29.72 21.72
N PRO A 88 -1.30 31.04 22.00
CA PRO A 88 -0.35 31.56 23.02
C PRO A 88 -0.58 30.97 24.40
N LYS A 89 -1.83 30.69 24.76
CA LYS A 89 -2.18 30.10 26.06
C LYS A 89 -1.78 28.63 26.14
N LEU A 90 -1.88 27.89 25.02
CA LEU A 90 -1.39 26.52 24.91
C LEU A 90 0.14 26.47 25.00
N PHE A 91 0.83 27.37 24.29
CA PHE A 91 2.30 27.48 24.38
C PHE A 91 2.79 27.83 25.79
N ALA A 92 2.06 28.66 26.54
CA ALA A 92 2.38 28.96 27.93
C ALA A 92 2.29 27.73 28.84
N GLN A 93 1.57 26.68 28.44
CA GLN A 93 1.48 25.40 29.12
C GLN A 93 2.42 24.33 28.55
N ASN A 94 3.40 24.73 27.73
CA ASN A 94 4.32 23.84 27.03
C ASN A 94 3.63 22.83 26.07
N ILE A 95 2.46 23.19 25.56
CA ILE A 95 1.74 22.42 24.55
C ILE A 95 1.97 23.13 23.21
N SER A 96 2.88 22.60 22.38
CA SER A 96 3.28 23.20 21.10
C SER A 96 2.95 22.32 19.88
N THR A 97 2.78 21.03 20.11
CA THR A 97 2.51 20.03 19.07
C THR A 97 1.23 19.26 19.33
N THR A 98 0.69 18.64 18.29
CA THR A 98 -0.44 17.70 18.40
C THR A 98 -0.14 16.58 19.40
N GLN A 99 1.10 16.13 19.47
CA GLN A 99 1.53 15.09 20.40
C GLN A 99 1.54 15.57 21.85
N ASP A 100 1.95 16.82 22.10
CA ASP A 100 1.92 17.39 23.45
C ASP A 100 0.48 17.52 23.94
N LEU A 101 -0.43 17.94 23.06
CA LEU A 101 -1.86 18.05 23.35
C LEU A 101 -2.45 16.68 23.73
N LEU A 102 -2.18 15.62 22.93
CA LEU A 102 -2.63 14.26 23.21
C LEU A 102 -2.06 13.73 24.55
N ARG A 103 -0.80 14.04 24.83
CA ARG A 103 -0.14 13.63 26.08
C ARG A 103 -0.72 14.36 27.29
N TYR A 104 -0.94 15.67 27.18
CA TYR A 104 -1.50 16.48 28.25
C TYR A 104 -2.94 16.05 28.58
N CYS A 105 -3.75 15.82 27.58
CA CYS A 105 -5.15 15.44 27.71
C CYS A 105 -5.38 13.92 27.77
N SER A 106 -4.41 13.14 28.28
CA SER A 106 -4.57 11.68 28.44
C SER A 106 -5.71 11.30 29.40
N GLU A 107 -6.07 12.19 30.30
CA GLU A 107 -7.17 12.03 31.26
C GLU A 107 -8.29 13.04 30.98
N SER A 108 -9.55 12.60 31.15
CA SER A 108 -10.72 13.48 30.95
C SER A 108 -10.72 14.71 31.83
N SER A 109 -10.15 14.62 33.03
CA SER A 109 -10.01 15.75 33.95
C SER A 109 -9.10 16.85 33.40
N ALA A 110 -8.05 16.46 32.68
CA ALA A 110 -7.10 17.40 32.05
C ALA A 110 -7.77 18.20 30.91
N VAL A 111 -8.69 17.59 30.17
CA VAL A 111 -9.48 18.28 29.12
C VAL A 111 -10.25 19.44 29.71
N ILE A 112 -10.99 19.20 30.81
CA ILE A 112 -11.78 20.22 31.49
C ILE A 112 -10.89 21.33 32.08
N GLN A 113 -9.75 20.96 32.66
CA GLN A 113 -8.81 21.93 33.21
C GLN A 113 -8.18 22.80 32.12
N LEU A 114 -7.78 22.19 31.00
CA LEU A 114 -7.25 22.90 29.85
C LEU A 114 -8.26 23.87 29.30
N ALA A 115 -9.46 23.41 29.03
CA ALA A 115 -10.57 24.25 28.51
C ALA A 115 -10.80 25.47 29.37
N LYS A 116 -10.89 25.30 30.69
CA LYS A 116 -11.03 26.41 31.64
C LYS A 116 -9.84 27.37 31.62
N SER A 117 -8.61 26.85 31.54
CA SER A 117 -7.39 27.65 31.59
C SER A 117 -7.19 28.54 30.36
N ILE A 118 -7.58 28.06 29.20
CA ILE A 118 -7.47 28.81 27.94
C ILE A 118 -8.74 29.57 27.56
N GLY A 119 -9.88 29.26 28.23
CA GLY A 119 -11.16 29.93 28.03
C GLY A 119 -11.88 29.49 26.76
N VAL A 120 -11.87 28.19 26.47
CA VAL A 120 -12.63 27.57 25.37
C VAL A 120 -13.58 26.51 25.92
N GLU A 121 -14.53 26.07 25.10
CA GLU A 121 -15.46 25.00 25.45
C GLU A 121 -14.77 23.64 25.49
N ASP A 122 -15.19 22.76 26.38
CA ASP A 122 -14.64 21.41 26.52
C ASP A 122 -14.72 20.63 25.22
N PHE A 123 -15.81 20.79 24.47
CA PHE A 123 -16.03 20.11 23.21
C PHE A 123 -15.02 20.53 22.11
N ALA A 124 -14.54 21.78 22.16
CA ALA A 124 -13.53 22.26 21.22
C ALA A 124 -12.20 21.53 21.45
N ILE A 125 -11.81 21.34 22.72
CA ILE A 125 -10.62 20.55 23.07
C ILE A 125 -10.80 19.10 22.61
N GLN A 126 -11.94 18.48 22.82
CA GLN A 126 -12.21 17.11 22.38
C GLN A 126 -12.11 16.98 20.86
N ARG A 127 -12.60 17.96 20.12
CA ARG A 127 -12.49 18.00 18.67
C ARG A 127 -11.03 18.12 18.22
N TRP A 128 -10.25 19.00 18.84
CA TRP A 128 -8.83 19.14 18.55
C TRP A 128 -8.05 17.85 18.84
N LEU A 129 -8.41 17.12 19.93
CA LEU A 129 -7.84 15.83 20.25
C LEU A 129 -8.16 14.77 19.19
N SER A 130 -9.40 14.74 18.69
CA SER A 130 -9.80 13.81 17.64
C SER A 130 -9.01 14.08 16.36
N LEU A 131 -8.91 15.33 15.94
CA LEU A 131 -8.13 15.71 14.75
C LEU A 131 -6.63 15.40 14.95
N ALA A 132 -6.07 15.71 16.13
CA ALA A 132 -4.70 15.39 16.47
C ALA A 132 -4.42 13.88 16.45
N ASP A 133 -5.37 13.04 16.91
CA ASP A 133 -5.22 11.57 16.90
C ASP A 133 -5.25 11.02 15.46
N LEU A 134 -6.08 11.58 14.58
CA LEU A 134 -6.09 11.23 13.17
C LEU A 134 -4.81 11.68 12.46
N MET A 135 -4.35 12.91 12.70
CA MET A 135 -3.16 13.47 12.07
C MET A 135 -1.85 12.75 12.45
N ARG A 136 -1.81 12.00 13.55
CA ARG A 136 -0.64 11.18 13.88
C ARG A 136 -0.48 9.95 12.99
N VAL A 137 -1.49 9.59 12.19
CA VAL A 137 -1.39 8.50 11.21
C VAL A 137 -0.54 9.00 10.02
N PRO A 138 0.56 8.30 9.67
CA PRO A 138 1.42 8.72 8.57
C PRO A 138 0.64 8.89 7.26
N GLY A 139 0.83 10.04 6.59
CA GLY A 139 0.17 10.36 5.33
C GLY A 139 -1.18 11.06 5.47
N LEU A 140 -1.71 11.24 6.69
CA LEU A 140 -2.87 12.11 6.91
C LEU A 140 -2.43 13.53 7.26
N ASN A 141 -3.07 14.50 6.64
CA ASN A 141 -2.95 15.92 6.95
C ASN A 141 -4.26 16.45 7.55
N ALA A 142 -4.32 17.73 7.82
CA ALA A 142 -5.49 18.41 8.38
C ALA A 142 -6.77 18.23 7.53
N GLU A 143 -6.66 18.35 6.21
CA GLU A 143 -7.79 18.18 5.28
C GLU A 143 -8.35 16.75 5.32
N HIS A 144 -7.45 15.75 5.33
CA HIS A 144 -7.84 14.35 5.46
C HIS A 144 -8.52 14.08 6.81
N ALA A 145 -8.03 14.69 7.90
CA ALA A 145 -8.63 14.54 9.23
C ALA A 145 -10.05 15.12 9.27
N LEU A 146 -10.27 16.31 8.67
CA LEU A 146 -11.62 16.90 8.54
C LEU A 146 -12.57 16.04 7.71
N LEU A 147 -12.06 15.47 6.61
CA LEU A 147 -12.87 14.60 5.77
C LEU A 147 -13.26 13.30 6.49
N LEU A 148 -12.35 12.75 7.31
CA LEU A 148 -12.64 11.59 8.17
C LEU A 148 -13.65 11.95 9.25
N GLU A 149 -13.51 13.09 9.92
CA GLU A 149 -14.47 13.62 10.89
C GLU A 149 -15.88 13.74 10.28
N ALA A 150 -15.97 14.26 9.05
CA ALA A 150 -17.23 14.38 8.32
C ALA A 150 -17.89 13.02 7.98
N THR A 151 -17.09 11.92 7.99
CA THR A 151 -17.62 10.55 7.86
C THR A 151 -17.87 9.85 9.21
N ALA A 152 -17.83 10.61 10.32
CA ALA A 152 -17.98 10.12 11.70
C ALA A 152 -16.87 9.15 12.12
N ILE A 153 -15.63 9.46 11.75
CA ILE A 153 -14.42 8.77 12.21
C ILE A 153 -13.59 9.80 12.98
N TYR A 154 -13.41 9.55 14.28
CA TYR A 154 -12.85 10.53 15.23
C TYR A 154 -11.51 10.07 15.82
N SER A 155 -11.04 8.86 15.49
CA SER A 155 -9.79 8.33 16.04
C SER A 155 -9.05 7.42 15.05
N ALA A 156 -7.73 7.29 15.25
CA ALA A 156 -6.90 6.36 14.50
C ALA A 156 -7.34 4.90 14.70
N VAL A 157 -7.87 4.57 15.87
CA VAL A 157 -8.39 3.22 16.19
C VAL A 157 -9.66 2.93 15.39
N GLU A 158 -10.59 3.87 15.33
CA GLU A 158 -11.81 3.73 14.52
C GLU A 158 -11.47 3.63 13.04
N LEU A 159 -10.51 4.42 12.57
CA LEU A 159 -10.02 4.36 11.19
C LEU A 159 -9.47 2.97 10.84
N ALA A 160 -8.68 2.37 11.74
CA ALA A 160 -8.10 1.04 11.54
C ALA A 160 -9.17 -0.08 11.45
N GLN A 161 -10.35 0.13 12.01
CA GLN A 161 -11.48 -0.81 11.96
C GLN A 161 -12.32 -0.69 10.68
N GLN A 162 -12.10 0.35 9.87
CA GLN A 162 -12.88 0.56 8.65
C GLN A 162 -12.46 -0.41 7.54
N LYS A 163 -13.45 -0.84 6.77
CA LYS A 163 -13.20 -1.59 5.53
C LYS A 163 -12.78 -0.60 4.44
N PRO A 164 -11.59 -0.75 3.80
CA PRO A 164 -11.04 0.24 2.88
C PRO A 164 -12.00 0.64 1.75
N GLN A 165 -12.70 -0.33 1.16
CA GLN A 165 -13.63 -0.07 0.05
C GLN A 165 -14.81 0.80 0.49
N ARG A 166 -15.42 0.49 1.64
CA ARG A 166 -16.55 1.27 2.19
C ARG A 166 -16.10 2.66 2.64
N LEU A 167 -14.90 2.76 3.18
CA LEU A 167 -14.33 4.04 3.56
C LEU A 167 -14.11 4.92 2.33
N ALA A 168 -13.51 4.38 1.26
CA ALA A 168 -13.29 5.10 0.01
C ALA A 168 -14.59 5.65 -0.58
N GLU A 169 -15.68 4.85 -0.58
CA GLU A 169 -17.00 5.29 -1.05
C GLU A 169 -17.59 6.42 -0.19
N LYS A 170 -17.45 6.33 1.13
CA LYS A 170 -17.92 7.38 2.05
C LYS A 170 -17.13 8.67 1.83
N LEU A 171 -15.81 8.59 1.76
CA LEU A 171 -14.94 9.74 1.54
C LEU A 171 -15.21 10.42 0.20
N ALA A 172 -15.41 9.64 -0.88
CA ALA A 172 -15.73 10.18 -2.19
C ALA A 172 -17.05 10.98 -2.19
N ARG A 173 -18.07 10.46 -1.52
CA ARG A 173 -19.36 11.17 -1.37
C ARG A 173 -19.20 12.47 -0.56
N GLN A 174 -18.46 12.40 0.54
CA GLN A 174 -18.29 13.54 1.43
C GLN A 174 -17.40 14.63 0.78
N ASN A 175 -16.34 14.22 0.09
CA ASN A 175 -15.46 15.14 -0.65
C ASN A 175 -16.24 15.92 -1.72
N SER A 176 -17.17 15.26 -2.43
CA SER A 176 -18.03 15.92 -3.41
C SER A 176 -18.96 16.94 -2.78
N SER A 177 -19.33 16.78 -1.50
CA SER A 177 -20.22 17.72 -0.78
C SER A 177 -19.47 18.88 -0.13
N LEU A 178 -18.24 18.67 0.29
CA LEU A 178 -17.41 19.68 0.98
C LEU A 178 -16.56 20.51 0.01
N ASN A 179 -16.38 20.04 -1.22
CA ASN A 179 -15.57 20.70 -2.27
C ASN A 179 -14.11 20.98 -1.84
N ILE A 180 -13.54 20.03 -1.08
CA ILE A 180 -12.14 20.02 -0.59
C ILE A 180 -11.24 19.32 -1.59
#